data_dcbb15d43d0926f6a0d27ed48d7c61e7
#
_entry.id   dcbb15d43d0926f6a0d27ed48d7c61e7
#
_cell.length_a   1.000
_cell.length_b   1.000
_cell.length_c   1.000
_cell.angle_alpha   90.00
_cell.angle_beta   90.00
_cell.angle_gamma   90.00
#
_symmetry.space_group_name_H-M   'P 1'
#
loop_
_entity.id
_entity.type
_entity.pdbx_description
1 polymer ?
#
loop_
_entity_poly.entity_id
_entity_poly.type
_entity_poly.pdbx_seq_one_letter_code
_entity_poly.pdbx_strand_id
1 'polypeptide(L)'
;QWLFDVRPILYYLQYNGETKSAFGAFNSPLISWAGLAALISIVFAFWKRRKPQAVLIWAGYLCQFLPWVIITRTTFAYHYFGCILFLTIAISFVFDELIERRSKNDKLVYAFTGLNTALFVLFYPVLSGVEASVQFCLNVLKWFPSWPWG
;
A
#
# COMPACT_ATOMS: atom_id res chain seq x y z
N GLN A 1 8.56 4.21 -8.49
CA GLN A 1 8.56 4.87 -7.17
C GLN A 1 7.25 4.64 -6.44
N TRP A 2 6.08 4.69 -7.12
CA TRP A 2 4.75 4.51 -6.51
C TRP A 2 4.48 3.09 -6.03
N LEU A 3 5.01 2.08 -6.75
CA LEU A 3 4.86 0.66 -6.37
C LEU A 3 5.32 0.37 -4.95
N PHE A 4 6.38 1.07 -4.51
CA PHE A 4 7.03 0.83 -3.23
C PHE A 4 6.74 1.92 -2.21
N ASP A 5 5.86 2.87 -2.55
CA ASP A 5 5.47 4.00 -1.70
C ASP A 5 6.66 4.89 -1.26
N VAL A 6 7.67 4.99 -2.14
CA VAL A 6 8.92 5.72 -1.84
C VAL A 6 8.73 7.24 -1.91
N ARG A 7 7.76 7.73 -2.69
CA ARG A 7 7.49 9.17 -2.85
C ARG A 7 6.01 9.47 -2.67
N PRO A 8 5.53 9.66 -1.44
CA PRO A 8 4.19 10.16 -1.17
C PRO A 8 4.02 11.61 -1.63
N ILE A 9 2.77 12.01 -1.75
CA ILE A 9 2.42 13.39 -2.10
C ILE A 9 2.21 14.16 -0.81
N LEU A 10 2.89 15.30 -0.67
CA LEU A 10 2.64 16.26 0.38
C LEU A 10 1.74 17.37 -0.16
N TYR A 11 0.60 17.59 0.47
CA TYR A 11 -0.32 18.67 0.13
C TYR A 11 -0.12 19.89 1.00
N TYR A 12 0.25 19.68 2.25
CA TYR A 12 0.35 20.75 3.23
C TYR A 12 1.41 20.42 4.28
N LEU A 13 2.20 21.41 4.68
CA LEU A 13 3.17 21.33 5.75
C LEU A 13 3.29 22.66 6.45
N GLN A 14 3.01 22.72 7.75
CA GLN A 14 3.19 23.91 8.59
C GLN A 14 3.94 23.52 9.85
N TYR A 15 4.88 24.33 10.26
CA TYR A 15 5.62 24.20 11.50
C TYR A 15 5.09 25.18 12.54
N ASN A 16 4.79 24.70 13.75
CA ASN A 16 4.34 25.46 14.89
C ASN A 16 5.29 25.21 16.07
N GLY A 17 6.51 25.78 16.01
CA GLY A 17 7.53 25.54 17.04
C GLY A 17 7.99 24.09 17.08
N GLU A 18 7.71 23.36 18.16
CA GLU A 18 8.08 21.96 18.35
C GLU A 18 7.09 20.96 17.72
N THR A 19 5.94 21.46 17.24
CA THR A 19 4.94 20.65 16.54
C THR A 19 4.90 21.00 15.06
N LYS A 20 4.38 20.09 14.26
CA LYS A 20 4.09 20.33 12.85
C LYS A 20 2.80 19.65 12.43
N SER A 21 2.14 20.26 11.49
CA SER A 21 0.98 19.76 10.79
C SER A 21 1.40 19.38 9.38
N ALA A 22 1.29 18.12 9.01
CA ALA A 22 1.60 17.63 7.68
C ALA A 22 0.38 16.87 7.15
N PHE A 23 -0.02 17.19 5.91
CA PHE A 23 -1.08 16.44 5.22
C PHE A 23 -0.53 15.87 3.93
N GLY A 24 -0.49 14.54 3.86
CA GLY A 24 0.04 13.82 2.73
C GLY A 24 -0.85 12.66 2.30
N ALA A 25 -0.75 12.28 1.03
CA ALA A 25 -1.39 11.09 0.50
C ALA A 25 -0.34 10.05 0.12
N PHE A 26 -0.50 8.87 0.66
CA PHE A 26 0.31 7.69 0.36
C PHE A 26 -0.51 6.42 0.61
N ASN A 27 -0.04 5.30 0.08
CA ASN A 27 -0.68 4.02 0.28
C ASN A 27 -0.23 3.40 1.61
N SER A 28 -1.00 2.43 2.11
CA SER A 28 -0.45 1.59 3.19
C SER A 28 0.77 0.82 2.66
N PRO A 29 1.97 1.00 3.25
CA PRO A 29 3.16 0.26 2.81
C PRO A 29 2.96 -1.25 2.88
N LEU A 30 2.23 -1.73 3.89
CA LEU A 30 1.91 -3.13 4.06
C LEU A 30 1.07 -3.67 2.89
N ILE A 31 0.03 -2.95 2.46
CA ILE A 31 -0.80 -3.35 1.31
C ILE A 31 0.02 -3.29 0.03
N SER A 32 0.83 -2.26 -0.17
CA SER A 32 1.65 -2.12 -1.37
C SER A 32 2.63 -3.29 -1.52
N TRP A 33 3.39 -3.59 -0.48
CA TRP A 33 4.42 -4.64 -0.53
C TRP A 33 3.83 -6.05 -0.52
N ALA A 34 2.87 -6.32 0.37
CA ALA A 34 2.19 -7.61 0.42
C ALA A 34 1.38 -7.87 -0.86
N GLY A 35 0.76 -6.84 -1.43
CA GLY A 35 0.02 -6.94 -2.69
C GLY A 35 0.90 -7.30 -3.88
N LEU A 36 2.09 -6.69 -3.99
CA LEU A 36 3.06 -7.07 -5.03
C LEU A 36 3.55 -8.50 -4.86
N ALA A 37 3.84 -8.93 -3.62
CA ALA A 37 4.19 -10.32 -3.33
C ALA A 37 3.04 -11.27 -3.66
N ALA A 38 1.79 -10.88 -3.38
CA ALA A 38 0.60 -11.64 -3.72
C ALA A 38 0.44 -11.76 -5.24
N LEU A 39 0.61 -10.69 -6.01
CA LEU A 39 0.56 -10.74 -7.48
C LEU A 39 1.57 -11.74 -8.05
N ILE A 40 2.81 -11.74 -7.56
CA ILE A 40 3.83 -12.71 -7.96
C ILE A 40 3.38 -14.14 -7.62
N SER A 41 2.86 -14.33 -6.40
CA SER A 41 2.38 -15.64 -5.93
C SER A 41 1.23 -16.19 -6.77
N ILE A 42 0.33 -15.31 -7.24
CA ILE A 42 -0.80 -15.68 -8.10
C ILE A 42 -0.33 -16.25 -9.46
N VAL A 43 0.77 -15.74 -10.03
CA VAL A 43 1.34 -16.30 -11.27
C VAL A 43 1.67 -17.77 -11.10
N PHE A 44 2.31 -18.13 -9.98
CA PHE A 44 2.64 -19.53 -9.67
C PHE A 44 1.39 -20.38 -9.40
N ALA A 45 0.38 -19.81 -8.74
CA ALA A 45 -0.89 -20.48 -8.49
C ALA A 45 -1.65 -20.75 -9.80
N PHE A 46 -1.68 -19.78 -10.72
CA PHE A 46 -2.27 -19.96 -12.05
C PHE A 46 -1.57 -21.07 -12.85
N TRP A 47 -0.25 -21.09 -12.88
CA TRP A 47 0.52 -22.08 -13.62
C TRP A 47 0.25 -23.52 -13.12
N LYS A 48 0.16 -23.69 -11.78
CA LYS A 48 -0.09 -25.02 -11.16
C LYS A 48 -1.55 -25.44 -11.17
N ARG A 49 -2.50 -24.51 -11.00
CA ARG A 49 -3.92 -24.84 -10.71
C ARG A 49 -4.91 -24.31 -11.73
N ARG A 50 -4.47 -23.53 -12.72
CA ARG A 50 -5.28 -22.94 -13.80
C ARG A 50 -6.53 -22.21 -13.30
N LYS A 51 -6.43 -21.47 -12.17
CA LYS A 51 -7.53 -20.67 -11.65
C LYS A 51 -7.75 -19.41 -12.51
N PRO A 52 -8.89 -19.26 -13.20
CA PRO A 52 -9.12 -18.12 -14.11
C PRO A 52 -9.19 -16.77 -13.38
N GLN A 53 -9.52 -16.77 -12.09
CA GLN A 53 -9.51 -15.58 -11.24
C GLN A 53 -8.14 -14.88 -11.21
N ALA A 54 -7.07 -15.65 -11.27
CA ALA A 54 -5.71 -15.12 -11.33
C ALA A 54 -5.47 -14.25 -12.57
N VAL A 55 -6.00 -14.67 -13.72
CA VAL A 55 -5.91 -13.90 -14.97
C VAL A 55 -6.68 -12.59 -14.87
N LEU A 56 -7.88 -12.61 -14.26
CA LEU A 56 -8.70 -11.42 -14.09
C LEU A 56 -8.01 -10.39 -13.18
N ILE A 57 -7.41 -10.83 -12.08
CA ILE A 57 -6.68 -9.96 -11.15
C ILE A 57 -5.49 -9.30 -11.87
N TRP A 58 -4.70 -10.08 -12.62
CA TRP A 58 -3.57 -9.55 -13.38
C TRP A 58 -4.00 -8.62 -14.50
N ALA A 59 -5.04 -8.98 -15.26
CA ALA A 59 -5.56 -8.12 -16.32
C ALA A 59 -6.04 -6.78 -15.75
N GLY A 60 -6.80 -6.80 -14.66
CA GLY A 60 -7.27 -5.58 -14.01
C GLY A 60 -6.13 -4.72 -13.50
N TYR A 61 -5.13 -5.32 -12.84
CA TYR A 61 -3.94 -4.60 -12.37
C TYR A 61 -3.17 -3.96 -13.54
N LEU A 62 -2.91 -4.72 -14.60
CA LEU A 62 -2.17 -4.23 -15.77
C LEU A 62 -2.95 -3.16 -16.53
N CYS A 63 -4.27 -3.30 -16.69
CA CYS A 63 -5.11 -2.28 -17.32
C CYS A 63 -5.05 -0.94 -16.56
N GLN A 64 -4.91 -0.97 -15.24
CA GLN A 64 -4.75 0.24 -14.44
C GLN A 64 -3.30 0.77 -14.45
N PHE A 65 -2.32 -0.10 -14.49
CA PHE A 65 -0.91 0.26 -14.35
C PHE A 65 -0.27 0.71 -15.67
N LEU A 66 -0.50 -0.04 -16.77
CA LEU A 66 0.18 0.18 -18.05
C LEU A 66 -0.05 1.57 -18.66
N PRO A 67 -1.27 2.17 -18.63
CA PRO A 67 -1.47 3.51 -19.16
C PRO A 67 -0.51 4.54 -18.55
N TRP A 68 -0.24 4.43 -17.24
CA TRP A 68 0.64 5.37 -16.54
C TRP A 68 2.13 5.13 -16.80
N VAL A 69 2.51 3.93 -17.24
CA VAL A 69 3.89 3.64 -17.68
C VAL A 69 4.15 4.22 -19.06
N ILE A 70 3.14 4.24 -19.92
CA ILE A 70 3.26 4.71 -21.32
C ILE A 70 3.22 6.25 -21.39
N ILE A 71 2.52 6.89 -20.48
CA ILE A 71 2.39 8.36 -20.45
C ILE A 71 3.73 9.00 -20.07
N THR A 72 4.24 9.88 -20.92
CA THR A 72 5.55 10.55 -20.75
C THR A 72 5.50 11.80 -19.85
N ARG A 73 4.29 12.27 -19.49
CA ARG A 73 4.12 13.43 -18.60
C ARG A 73 4.28 13.04 -17.12
N THR A 74 4.45 14.04 -16.27
CA THR A 74 4.58 13.85 -14.83
C THR A 74 3.36 13.12 -14.27
N THR A 75 3.61 11.99 -13.62
CA THR A 75 2.59 11.16 -12.97
C THR A 75 2.80 11.18 -11.45
N PHE A 76 1.71 11.16 -10.69
CA PHE A 76 1.70 11.26 -9.24
C PHE A 76 1.17 9.96 -8.61
N ALA A 77 1.41 9.77 -7.32
CA ALA A 77 1.03 8.56 -6.58
C ALA A 77 -0.48 8.26 -6.66
N TYR A 78 -1.35 9.26 -6.78
CA TYR A 78 -2.80 9.05 -6.88
C TYR A 78 -3.22 8.31 -8.17
N HIS A 79 -2.43 8.36 -9.23
CA HIS A 79 -2.68 7.56 -10.44
C HIS A 79 -2.54 6.05 -10.17
N TYR A 80 -1.78 5.70 -9.15
CA TYR A 80 -1.58 4.31 -8.73
C TYR A 80 -2.69 3.80 -7.79
N PHE A 81 -3.56 4.66 -7.26
CA PHE A 81 -4.60 4.23 -6.31
C PHE A 81 -5.57 3.21 -6.91
N GLY A 82 -5.86 3.29 -8.21
CA GLY A 82 -6.64 2.25 -8.90
C GLY A 82 -6.00 0.86 -8.84
N CYS A 83 -4.68 0.79 -8.83
CA CYS A 83 -3.93 -0.47 -8.71
C CYS A 83 -4.07 -1.09 -7.31
N ILE A 84 -4.23 -0.29 -6.25
CA ILE A 84 -4.34 -0.77 -4.86
C ILE A 84 -5.55 -1.67 -4.69
N LEU A 85 -6.65 -1.41 -5.39
CA LEU A 85 -7.82 -2.28 -5.39
C LEU A 85 -7.44 -3.71 -5.81
N PHE A 86 -6.70 -3.85 -6.92
CA PHE A 86 -6.27 -5.15 -7.42
C PHE A 86 -5.20 -5.79 -6.54
N LEU A 87 -4.34 -5.00 -5.88
CA LEU A 87 -3.41 -5.52 -4.87
C LEU A 87 -4.16 -6.11 -3.68
N THR A 88 -5.21 -5.44 -3.21
CA THR A 88 -6.04 -5.93 -2.09
C THR A 88 -6.78 -7.21 -2.47
N ILE A 89 -7.33 -7.28 -3.70
CA ILE A 89 -7.96 -8.50 -4.22
C ILE A 89 -6.93 -9.63 -4.34
N ALA A 90 -5.71 -9.32 -4.78
CA ALA A 90 -4.63 -10.31 -4.87
C ALA A 90 -4.24 -10.87 -3.49
N ILE A 91 -4.14 -10.03 -2.46
CA ILE A 91 -3.89 -10.44 -1.08
C ILE A 91 -5.02 -11.36 -0.59
N SER A 92 -6.27 -10.96 -0.82
CA SER A 92 -7.45 -11.75 -0.43
C SER A 92 -7.46 -13.13 -1.12
N PHE A 93 -7.13 -13.18 -2.41
CA PHE A 93 -7.01 -14.43 -3.15
C PHE A 93 -5.93 -15.35 -2.56
N VAL A 94 -4.78 -14.81 -2.19
CA VAL A 94 -3.70 -15.59 -1.57
C VAL A 94 -4.10 -16.09 -0.20
N PHE A 95 -4.80 -15.27 0.60
CA PHE A 95 -5.31 -15.71 1.90
C PHE A 95 -6.34 -16.85 1.77
N ASP A 96 -7.25 -16.74 0.81
CA ASP A 96 -8.24 -17.79 0.52
C ASP A 96 -7.53 -19.13 0.18
N GLU A 97 -6.53 -19.09 -0.70
CA GLU A 97 -5.69 -20.25 -1.02
C GLU A 97 -4.95 -20.83 0.20
N LEU A 98 -4.49 -20.00 1.11
CA LEU A 98 -3.80 -20.45 2.31
C LEU A 98 -4.74 -21.07 3.33
N ILE A 99 -5.96 -20.56 3.45
CA ILE A 99 -7.01 -21.07 4.33
C ILE A 99 -7.50 -22.42 3.81
N GLU A 100 -7.79 -22.54 2.50
CA GLU A 100 -8.17 -23.80 1.87
C GLU A 100 -7.15 -24.92 2.13
N ARG A 101 -5.86 -24.56 2.15
CA ARG A 101 -4.77 -25.54 2.38
C ARG A 101 -4.58 -25.91 3.85
N ARG A 102 -4.92 -25.03 4.76
CA ARG A 102 -4.62 -25.17 6.19
C ARG A 102 -5.66 -24.41 7.01
N SER A 103 -6.62 -25.11 7.55
CA SER A 103 -7.71 -24.61 8.39
C SER A 103 -7.30 -23.75 9.60
N LYS A 104 -6.01 -23.64 9.90
CA LYS A 104 -5.47 -22.81 11.02
C LYS A 104 -4.98 -21.43 10.61
N ASN A 105 -5.09 -21.05 9.34
CA ASN A 105 -4.50 -19.81 8.84
C ASN A 105 -5.44 -18.57 8.96
N ASP A 106 -6.65 -18.74 9.49
CA ASP A 106 -7.57 -17.59 9.77
C ASP A 106 -6.91 -16.52 10.62
N LYS A 107 -6.05 -16.93 11.56
CA LYS A 107 -5.30 -16.01 12.41
C LYS A 107 -4.38 -15.07 11.62
N LEU A 108 -3.90 -15.52 10.45
CA LEU A 108 -3.04 -14.71 9.59
C LEU A 108 -3.82 -13.52 9.00
N VAL A 109 -5.07 -13.74 8.61
CA VAL A 109 -5.94 -12.67 8.09
C VAL A 109 -6.20 -11.63 9.16
N TYR A 110 -6.56 -12.06 10.38
CA TYR A 110 -6.78 -11.15 11.50
C TYR A 110 -5.49 -10.40 11.88
N ALA A 111 -4.35 -11.07 11.90
CA ALA A 111 -3.06 -10.45 12.19
C ALA A 111 -2.68 -9.41 11.12
N PHE A 112 -2.88 -9.72 9.83
CA PHE A 112 -2.64 -8.79 8.73
C PHE A 112 -3.54 -7.57 8.81
N THR A 113 -4.85 -7.79 9.03
CA THR A 113 -5.83 -6.70 9.15
C THR A 113 -5.52 -5.83 10.38
N GLY A 114 -5.22 -6.45 11.52
CA GLY A 114 -4.84 -5.74 12.74
C GLY A 114 -3.57 -4.91 12.55
N LEU A 115 -2.54 -5.47 11.90
CA LEU A 115 -1.32 -4.74 11.61
C LEU A 115 -1.56 -3.57 10.66
N ASN A 116 -2.38 -3.76 9.61
CA ASN A 116 -2.72 -2.67 8.70
C ASN A 116 -3.51 -1.56 9.39
N THR A 117 -4.42 -1.91 10.30
CA THR A 117 -5.16 -0.94 11.13
C THR A 117 -4.20 -0.20 12.07
N ALA A 118 -3.26 -0.89 12.69
CA ALA A 118 -2.26 -0.27 13.56
C ALA A 118 -1.37 0.72 12.78
N LEU A 119 -0.96 0.37 11.56
CA LEU A 119 -0.23 1.29 10.68
C LEU A 119 -1.07 2.50 10.28
N PHE A 120 -2.36 2.32 9.99
CA PHE A 120 -3.25 3.43 9.69
C PHE A 120 -3.34 4.40 10.88
N VAL A 121 -3.51 3.89 12.10
CA VAL A 121 -3.52 4.71 13.33
C VAL A 121 -2.18 5.41 13.54
N LEU A 122 -1.07 4.72 13.32
CA LEU A 122 0.27 5.28 13.45
C LEU A 122 0.49 6.47 12.48
N PHE A 123 0.08 6.33 11.24
CA PHE A 123 0.23 7.35 10.20
C PHE A 123 -0.92 8.37 10.16
N TYR A 124 -1.93 8.20 11.02
CA TYR A 124 -3.10 9.07 11.06
C TYR A 124 -2.78 10.56 11.13
N PRO A 125 -1.80 11.05 11.92
CA PRO A 125 -1.45 12.47 11.96
C PRO A 125 -1.07 13.03 10.58
N VAL A 126 -0.33 12.27 9.78
CA VAL A 126 0.08 12.70 8.43
C VAL A 126 -1.05 12.56 7.42
N LEU A 127 -1.97 11.63 7.62
CA LEU A 127 -3.12 11.44 6.74
C LEU A 127 -4.24 12.45 6.99
N SER A 128 -4.35 12.96 8.22
CA SER A 128 -5.41 13.87 8.65
C SER A 128 -4.97 15.33 8.77
N GLY A 129 -3.65 15.59 8.79
CA GLY A 129 -3.11 16.92 9.03
C GLY A 129 -3.16 17.37 10.50
N VAL A 130 -3.41 16.45 11.43
CA VAL A 130 -3.37 16.74 12.88
C VAL A 130 -1.93 17.07 13.30
N GLU A 131 -1.79 18.00 14.21
CA GLU A 131 -0.48 18.38 14.76
C GLU A 131 0.18 17.21 15.48
N ALA A 132 1.44 16.98 15.15
CA ALA A 132 2.28 16.00 15.80
C ALA A 132 3.66 16.57 16.13
N SER A 133 4.34 16.02 17.11
CA SER A 133 5.72 16.43 17.44
C SER A 133 6.64 16.22 16.24
N VAL A 134 7.52 17.19 15.98
CA VAL A 134 8.54 17.10 14.93
C VAL A 134 9.40 15.86 15.13
N GLN A 135 9.82 15.56 16.36
CA GLN A 135 10.63 14.38 16.67
C GLN A 135 9.90 13.07 16.38
N PHE A 136 8.60 12.98 16.66
CA PHE A 136 7.79 11.80 16.35
C PHE A 136 7.72 11.58 14.82
N CYS A 137 7.48 12.63 14.05
CA CYS A 137 7.45 12.54 12.60
C CYS A 137 8.80 12.14 12.00
N LEU A 138 9.92 12.64 12.54
CA LEU A 138 11.27 12.32 12.07
C LEU A 138 11.69 10.89 12.41
N ASN A 139 11.43 10.44 13.64
CA ASN A 139 11.96 9.19 14.15
C ASN A 139 11.05 7.98 13.87
N VAL A 140 9.73 8.20 13.82
CA VAL A 140 8.74 7.11 13.73
C VAL A 140 8.06 7.07 12.37
N LEU A 141 7.66 8.22 11.83
CA LEU A 141 6.87 8.28 10.60
C LEU A 141 7.70 8.39 9.33
N LYS A 142 8.97 8.75 9.41
CA LYS A 142 9.86 8.84 8.25
C LYS A 142 10.57 7.52 7.98
N TRP A 143 9.94 6.64 7.24
CA TRP A 143 10.55 5.35 6.87
C TRP A 143 11.52 5.45 5.70
N PHE A 144 11.34 6.42 4.82
CA PHE A 144 12.23 6.69 3.69
C PHE A 144 12.78 8.11 3.74
N PRO A 145 14.03 8.33 3.31
CA PRO A 145 14.63 9.67 3.22
C PRO A 145 13.82 10.63 2.34
N SER A 146 13.10 10.09 1.35
CA SER A 146 12.28 10.83 0.39
C SER A 146 10.90 11.22 0.92
N TRP A 147 10.53 10.79 2.14
CA TRP A 147 9.24 11.15 2.72
C TRP A 147 9.27 12.59 3.25
N PRO A 148 8.36 13.46 2.77
CA PRO A 148 8.49 14.90 2.93
C PRO A 148 8.07 15.43 4.30
N TRP A 149 7.46 14.62 5.15
CA TRP A 149 7.04 15.00 6.51
C TRP A 149 8.07 14.69 7.59
N GLY A 150 9.26 14.33 7.21
CA GLY A 150 10.34 14.04 8.12
C GLY A 150 11.46 15.05 8.06
#